data_f38e5125e12a66d48981490b3663db06
#
_entry.id   f38e5125e12a66d48981490b3663db06
#
_cell.length_a   1.000
_cell.length_b   1.000
_cell.length_c   1.000
_cell.angle_alpha   90.00
_cell.angle_beta   90.00
_cell.angle_gamma   90.00
#
_symmetry.space_group_name_H-M   'P 1'
#
loop_
_entity.id
_entity.type
_entity.pdbx_description
1 polymer ?
#
loop_
_entity_poly.entity_id
_entity_poly.type
_entity_poly.pdbx_seq_one_letter_code
_entity_poly.pdbx_strand_id
1 'polypeptide(L)'
;MGFFDRLFGQSRAAGAAERQAANAREDASFRKDAAAPRERQPEAGEGAGPAGREKSGEPPTDQEAAPPVLRVGNIQGIGGREHQEDSFAVRNSSDPEGQQRQGLLAVVADGMGGMAGGEYASQYAVDTLTQRFADWEGEPPAPNWLYAGAFAASEQVFGQFGGMSGTTLIAVHIRENLLHWVSVGDSAIFLMRNGGVFQLNREHTYLNQLYARELAEETIDRSRAELDIDARRLTSFVGIDHLKEVDLNLRPWHLRRGDVLLLCSDGISGVLSPPELKEAMSLEPDAGCALLETMVLEKQILEQDNYTGILIAYR
;
A
#
# COMPACT_ATOMS: atom_id res chain seq x y z
N MET A 1 -12.69 5.84 39.64
CA MET A 1 -12.04 7.15 39.39
C MET A 1 -10.55 6.89 39.33
N GLY A 2 -10.08 6.72 38.08
CA GLY A 2 -8.78 6.15 37.76
C GLY A 2 -7.71 7.22 37.59
N PHE A 3 -6.50 6.76 37.73
CA PHE A 3 -5.23 7.50 37.72
C PHE A 3 -4.98 8.35 36.43
N PHE A 4 -5.79 8.24 35.40
CA PHE A 4 -5.65 8.97 34.14
C PHE A 4 -6.26 10.36 34.08
N ASP A 5 -7.12 10.74 35.02
CA ASP A 5 -7.79 12.07 35.01
C ASP A 5 -6.93 13.25 35.51
N ARG A 6 -5.72 12.99 36.00
CA ARG A 6 -4.84 14.05 36.58
C ARG A 6 -3.78 14.60 35.64
N LEU A 7 -3.59 14.04 34.44
CA LEU A 7 -2.50 14.46 33.54
C LEU A 7 -2.92 15.32 32.33
N PHE A 8 -4.22 15.53 32.08
CA PHE A 8 -4.69 16.26 30.88
C PHE A 8 -5.84 17.27 31.14
N GLY A 9 -5.99 17.77 32.33
CA GLY A 9 -6.93 18.84 32.64
C GLY A 9 -6.28 20.22 32.61
N GLN A 10 -6.76 21.06 31.69
CA GLN A 10 -6.49 22.52 31.56
C GLN A 10 -5.31 22.90 30.63
N SER A 11 -5.55 22.92 29.30
CA SER A 11 -4.99 23.93 28.38
C SER A 11 -5.48 23.68 26.92
N ARG A 12 -6.77 23.79 26.64
CA ARG A 12 -7.26 23.48 25.27
C ARG A 12 -8.23 24.51 24.65
N ALA A 13 -8.39 25.70 25.16
CA ALA A 13 -9.31 26.67 24.55
C ALA A 13 -8.64 27.90 23.89
N ALA A 14 -7.40 28.23 24.21
CA ALA A 14 -6.76 29.45 23.68
C ALA A 14 -5.83 29.19 22.46
N GLY A 15 -5.34 27.94 22.26
CA GLY A 15 -4.38 27.65 21.19
C GLY A 15 -4.96 27.32 19.82
N ALA A 16 -6.25 27.05 19.71
CA ALA A 16 -6.88 26.64 18.44
C ALA A 16 -7.19 27.82 17.50
N ALA A 17 -7.56 28.97 18.05
CA ALA A 17 -7.90 30.16 17.26
C ALA A 17 -6.66 30.86 16.66
N GLU A 18 -5.53 30.84 17.36
CA GLU A 18 -4.28 31.45 16.88
C GLU A 18 -3.62 30.61 15.76
N ARG A 19 -3.74 29.28 15.82
CA ARG A 19 -3.19 28.39 14.76
C ARG A 19 -3.97 28.44 13.44
N GLN A 20 -5.28 28.67 13.48
CA GLN A 20 -6.07 28.88 12.26
C GLN A 20 -5.77 30.21 11.55
N ALA A 21 -5.40 31.24 12.29
CA ALA A 21 -5.04 32.54 11.73
C ALA A 21 -3.60 32.56 11.14
N ALA A 22 -2.70 31.72 11.63
CA ALA A 22 -1.34 31.56 11.11
C ALA A 22 -1.33 30.80 9.78
N ASN A 23 -2.04 29.69 9.67
CA ASN A 23 -2.13 28.88 8.43
C ASN A 23 -2.81 29.63 7.28
N ALA A 24 -3.75 30.54 7.55
CA ALA A 24 -4.39 31.34 6.51
C ALA A 24 -3.49 32.47 5.95
N ARG A 25 -2.39 32.81 6.61
CA ARG A 25 -1.42 33.82 6.14
C ARG A 25 -0.28 33.23 5.33
N GLU A 26 0.08 31.96 5.58
CA GLU A 26 1.10 31.27 4.76
C GLU A 26 0.57 30.86 3.38
N ASP A 27 -0.69 30.47 3.25
CA ASP A 27 -1.30 30.11 1.98
C ASP A 27 -1.45 31.29 0.99
N ALA A 28 -1.40 32.53 1.47
CA ALA A 28 -1.50 33.74 0.63
C ALA A 28 -0.15 34.19 0.05
N SER A 29 0.98 33.76 0.60
CA SER A 29 2.32 34.16 0.14
C SER A 29 2.85 33.28 -1.00
N PHE A 30 2.36 32.04 -1.15
CA PHE A 30 2.85 31.08 -2.15
C PHE A 30 2.27 31.26 -3.57
N ARG A 31 1.33 32.19 -3.77
CA ARG A 31 0.66 32.40 -5.07
C ARG A 31 1.22 33.54 -5.93
N LYS A 32 2.32 34.18 -5.55
CA LYS A 32 2.81 35.39 -6.26
C LYS A 32 4.00 35.21 -7.19
N ASP A 33 4.67 34.06 -7.24
CA ASP A 33 5.90 33.89 -8.03
C ASP A 33 5.87 32.75 -9.08
N ALA A 34 4.74 32.51 -9.74
CA ALA A 34 4.69 31.64 -10.89
C ALA A 34 4.77 32.46 -12.18
N ALA A 35 5.98 32.77 -12.63
CA ALA A 35 6.24 33.36 -13.95
C ALA A 35 6.08 32.31 -15.06
N ALA A 36 5.33 32.66 -16.11
CA ALA A 36 5.08 31.82 -17.28
C ALA A 36 6.35 31.48 -18.07
N PRO A 37 6.44 30.30 -18.70
CA PRO A 37 7.59 29.95 -19.54
C PRO A 37 7.57 30.74 -20.87
N ARG A 38 8.69 31.30 -21.21
CA ARG A 38 8.92 32.00 -22.51
C ARG A 38 9.05 30.97 -23.62
N GLU A 39 8.22 31.09 -24.64
CA GLU A 39 8.36 30.39 -25.93
C GLU A 39 9.65 30.83 -26.62
N ARG A 40 10.49 29.87 -27.03
CA ARG A 40 11.60 30.09 -27.95
C ARG A 40 11.12 29.84 -29.39
N GLN A 41 11.19 30.86 -30.23
CA GLN A 41 11.03 30.70 -31.66
C GLN A 41 12.29 30.06 -32.28
N PRO A 42 12.16 29.22 -33.31
CA PRO A 42 13.32 28.68 -34.03
C PRO A 42 13.84 29.65 -35.08
N GLU A 43 15.15 29.87 -35.06
CA GLU A 43 15.85 30.57 -36.17
C GLU A 43 16.01 29.63 -37.37
N ALA A 44 15.77 30.18 -38.54
CA ALA A 44 15.95 29.56 -39.84
C ALA A 44 17.44 29.54 -40.24
N GLY A 45 17.95 28.39 -40.63
CA GLY A 45 19.26 28.23 -41.28
C GLY A 45 19.13 27.38 -42.53
N GLU A 46 19.38 27.97 -43.70
CA GLU A 46 19.40 27.36 -45.03
C GLU A 46 20.65 26.49 -45.25
N GLY A 47 20.52 25.42 -46.06
CA GLY A 47 21.68 24.80 -46.67
C GLY A 47 21.56 23.34 -47.10
N ALA A 48 20.99 23.11 -48.25
CA ALA A 48 21.37 22.25 -49.39
C ALA A 48 21.88 20.81 -49.22
N GLY A 49 21.18 19.87 -49.88
CA GLY A 49 21.76 18.83 -50.73
C GLY A 49 21.21 17.40 -50.53
N PRO A 50 20.84 16.66 -51.57
CA PRO A 50 20.06 15.44 -51.47
C PRO A 50 20.95 14.17 -51.48
N ALA A 51 20.70 13.26 -50.55
CA ALA A 51 21.19 11.88 -50.70
C ALA A 51 20.32 10.88 -49.94
N GLY A 52 19.84 9.89 -50.62
CA GLY A 52 19.57 8.57 -50.03
C GLY A 52 18.19 8.38 -49.39
N ARG A 53 17.18 8.02 -50.20
CA ARG A 53 15.94 7.42 -49.72
C ARG A 53 16.25 6.00 -49.23
N GLU A 54 16.56 5.81 -47.97
CA GLU A 54 16.37 4.53 -47.31
C GLU A 54 14.90 4.39 -46.96
N LYS A 55 14.33 3.24 -47.39
CA LYS A 55 12.96 2.84 -47.05
C LYS A 55 12.87 2.67 -45.53
N SER A 56 12.17 3.59 -44.88
CA SER A 56 11.71 3.38 -43.50
C SER A 56 10.84 2.13 -43.48
N GLY A 57 11.37 1.05 -42.88
CA GLY A 57 10.56 -0.12 -42.54
C GLY A 57 9.38 0.32 -41.68
N GLU A 58 8.20 -0.07 -42.07
CA GLU A 58 7.01 0.02 -41.24
C GLU A 58 7.33 -0.56 -39.86
N PRO A 59 6.87 0.08 -38.76
CA PRO A 59 6.97 -0.53 -37.44
C PRO A 59 6.27 -1.90 -37.51
N PRO A 60 6.79 -2.91 -36.79
CA PRO A 60 6.16 -4.21 -36.77
C PRO A 60 4.71 -4.04 -36.36
N THR A 61 3.80 -4.52 -37.20
CA THR A 61 2.37 -4.64 -36.88
C THR A 61 2.24 -5.32 -35.54
N ASP A 62 1.57 -4.65 -34.57
CA ASP A 62 1.15 -5.25 -33.33
C ASP A 62 0.45 -6.57 -33.64
N GLN A 63 1.18 -7.68 -33.48
CA GLN A 63 0.54 -8.99 -33.36
C GLN A 63 -0.37 -8.82 -32.15
N GLU A 64 -1.65 -9.04 -32.35
CA GLU A 64 -2.67 -9.03 -31.29
C GLU A 64 -2.16 -9.90 -30.15
N ALA A 65 -1.48 -9.29 -29.19
CA ALA A 65 -1.05 -9.99 -28.00
C ALA A 65 -2.31 -10.43 -27.26
N ALA A 66 -2.38 -11.72 -26.92
CA ALA A 66 -3.49 -12.25 -26.12
C ALA A 66 -3.80 -11.31 -24.95
N PRO A 67 -5.08 -11.16 -24.53
CA PRO A 67 -5.42 -10.29 -23.42
C PRO A 67 -4.59 -10.63 -22.19
N PRO A 68 -4.19 -9.63 -21.39
CA PRO A 68 -3.38 -9.86 -20.20
C PRO A 68 -4.13 -10.74 -19.21
N VAL A 69 -3.40 -11.63 -18.55
CA VAL A 69 -3.94 -12.56 -17.55
C VAL A 69 -3.30 -12.26 -16.19
N LEU A 70 -4.12 -12.21 -15.16
CA LEU A 70 -3.66 -12.15 -13.78
C LEU A 70 -3.47 -13.57 -13.24
N ARG A 71 -2.26 -13.91 -12.80
CA ARG A 71 -1.95 -15.15 -12.09
C ARG A 71 -1.68 -14.82 -10.65
N VAL A 72 -2.23 -15.60 -9.72
CA VAL A 72 -2.16 -15.33 -8.29
C VAL A 72 -1.67 -16.56 -7.57
N GLY A 73 -0.72 -16.37 -6.65
CA GLY A 73 -0.33 -17.33 -5.62
C GLY A 73 -0.44 -16.68 -4.26
N ASN A 74 -0.55 -17.48 -3.21
CA ASN A 74 -0.59 -16.97 -1.84
C ASN A 74 0.10 -17.93 -0.87
N ILE A 75 0.56 -17.38 0.26
CA ILE A 75 1.06 -18.12 1.41
C ILE A 75 0.51 -17.51 2.70
N GLN A 76 0.40 -18.35 3.69
CA GLN A 76 0.13 -17.93 5.07
C GLN A 76 0.74 -18.95 6.02
N GLY A 77 1.46 -18.48 7.04
CA GLY A 77 2.03 -19.31 8.06
C GLY A 77 1.99 -18.66 9.43
N ILE A 78 1.93 -19.49 10.47
CA ILE A 78 1.79 -19.05 11.85
C ILE A 78 3.10 -18.55 12.46
N GLY A 79 4.25 -18.93 11.87
CA GLY A 79 5.57 -18.62 12.44
C GLY A 79 5.78 -19.24 13.80
N GLY A 80 6.29 -18.46 14.74
CA GLY A 80 6.51 -18.86 16.13
C GLY A 80 5.39 -18.48 17.09
N ARG A 81 4.25 -18.01 16.59
CA ARG A 81 3.10 -17.56 17.39
C ARG A 81 2.18 -18.74 17.77
N GLU A 82 1.33 -18.54 18.79
CA GLU A 82 0.31 -19.53 19.19
C GLU A 82 -0.95 -19.46 18.34
N HIS A 83 -1.28 -18.27 17.80
CA HIS A 83 -2.47 -17.97 17.01
C HIS A 83 -2.10 -17.34 15.67
N GLN A 84 -2.95 -17.58 14.66
CA GLN A 84 -2.89 -16.90 13.40
C GLN A 84 -3.77 -15.65 13.47
N GLU A 85 -3.13 -14.47 13.50
CA GLU A 85 -3.83 -13.18 13.56
C GLU A 85 -3.89 -12.49 12.20
N ASP A 86 -3.13 -12.96 11.21
CA ASP A 86 -3.26 -12.49 9.83
C ASP A 86 -4.50 -13.07 9.16
N SER A 87 -5.12 -12.27 8.29
CA SER A 87 -6.20 -12.71 7.39
C SER A 87 -5.96 -12.19 5.97
N PHE A 88 -6.42 -12.94 4.98
CA PHE A 88 -6.36 -12.50 3.59
C PHE A 88 -7.53 -13.01 2.75
N ALA A 89 -7.76 -12.38 1.62
CA ALA A 89 -8.68 -12.87 0.61
C ALA A 89 -8.27 -12.44 -0.79
N VAL A 90 -8.61 -13.28 -1.78
CA VAL A 90 -8.56 -12.90 -3.20
C VAL A 90 -9.91 -13.21 -3.83
N ARG A 91 -10.45 -12.26 -4.58
CA ARG A 91 -11.70 -12.42 -5.33
C ARG A 91 -11.42 -12.37 -6.82
N ASN A 92 -12.11 -13.20 -7.56
CA ASN A 92 -12.02 -13.34 -9.01
C ASN A 92 -10.64 -13.84 -9.53
N SER A 93 -9.79 -14.45 -8.69
CA SER A 93 -8.47 -14.94 -9.12
C SER A 93 -8.55 -15.99 -10.21
N SER A 94 -9.58 -16.83 -10.18
CA SER A 94 -9.82 -17.93 -11.15
C SER A 94 -11.10 -17.72 -11.97
N ASP A 95 -11.66 -16.50 -11.98
CA ASP A 95 -12.88 -16.14 -12.71
C ASP A 95 -12.59 -15.04 -13.74
N PRO A 96 -12.28 -15.41 -15.02
CA PRO A 96 -11.99 -14.44 -16.07
C PRO A 96 -13.15 -13.49 -16.37
N GLU A 97 -14.40 -13.95 -16.28
CA GLU A 97 -15.57 -13.11 -16.50
C GLU A 97 -15.74 -12.10 -15.37
N GLY A 98 -15.53 -12.54 -14.13
CA GLY A 98 -15.50 -11.65 -12.96
C GLY A 98 -14.38 -10.63 -13.04
N GLN A 99 -13.17 -11.02 -13.46
CA GLN A 99 -12.05 -10.09 -13.69
C GLN A 99 -12.39 -9.03 -14.74
N GLN A 100 -13.03 -9.41 -15.84
CA GLN A 100 -13.42 -8.48 -16.89
C GLN A 100 -14.53 -7.53 -16.41
N ARG A 101 -15.53 -8.06 -15.72
CA ARG A 101 -16.69 -7.27 -15.26
C ARG A 101 -16.35 -6.36 -14.11
N GLN A 102 -15.70 -6.87 -13.08
CA GLN A 102 -15.51 -6.23 -11.78
C GLN A 102 -14.05 -6.01 -11.40
N GLY A 103 -13.13 -6.79 -12.00
CA GLY A 103 -11.72 -6.79 -11.65
C GLY A 103 -11.37 -7.87 -10.62
N LEU A 104 -10.10 -7.88 -10.22
CA LEU A 104 -9.56 -8.69 -9.13
C LEU A 104 -9.43 -7.82 -7.87
N LEU A 105 -9.85 -8.35 -6.73
CA LEU A 105 -9.57 -7.77 -5.41
C LEU A 105 -8.66 -8.72 -4.64
N ALA A 106 -7.56 -8.20 -4.09
CA ALA A 106 -6.72 -8.90 -3.12
C ALA A 106 -6.58 -8.06 -1.85
N VAL A 107 -6.70 -8.69 -0.69
CA VAL A 107 -6.70 -8.05 0.63
C VAL A 107 -5.78 -8.84 1.56
N VAL A 108 -4.95 -8.15 2.34
CA VAL A 108 -4.20 -8.69 3.49
C VAL A 108 -4.45 -7.78 4.68
N ALA A 109 -4.62 -8.38 5.85
CA ALA A 109 -4.83 -7.71 7.12
C ALA A 109 -4.03 -8.46 8.19
N ASP A 110 -3.17 -7.74 8.92
CA ASP A 110 -2.32 -8.23 10.00
C ASP A 110 -2.95 -7.79 11.32
N GLY A 111 -3.43 -8.76 12.07
CA GLY A 111 -4.21 -8.53 13.27
C GLY A 111 -3.33 -8.30 14.50
N MET A 112 -3.71 -7.32 15.33
CA MET A 112 -3.04 -7.03 16.58
C MET A 112 -4.02 -6.94 17.74
N GLY A 113 -3.64 -7.55 18.87
CA GLY A 113 -4.44 -7.51 20.09
C GLY A 113 -4.31 -8.82 20.88
N GLY A 114 -4.36 -8.74 22.21
CA GLY A 114 -4.29 -9.92 23.04
C GLY A 114 -5.56 -10.77 22.99
N MET A 115 -5.46 -12.07 23.38
CA MET A 115 -6.57 -13.00 23.57
C MET A 115 -7.51 -13.15 22.33
N ALA A 116 -6.96 -13.50 21.17
CA ALA A 116 -7.67 -13.70 19.90
C ALA A 116 -8.35 -12.43 19.30
N GLY A 117 -8.13 -11.26 19.87
CA GLY A 117 -8.70 -10.02 19.35
C GLY A 117 -8.16 -9.64 17.98
N GLY A 118 -6.87 -9.89 17.71
CA GLY A 118 -6.22 -9.63 16.42
C GLY A 118 -6.78 -10.48 15.30
N GLU A 119 -6.96 -11.80 15.54
CA GLU A 119 -7.57 -12.73 14.59
C GLU A 119 -8.95 -12.25 14.10
N TYR A 120 -9.82 -11.89 15.05
CA TYR A 120 -11.16 -11.40 14.70
C TYR A 120 -11.10 -10.02 14.00
N ALA A 121 -10.21 -9.13 14.44
CA ALA A 121 -10.07 -7.80 13.83
C ALA A 121 -9.65 -7.90 12.36
N SER A 122 -8.64 -8.71 12.05
CA SER A 122 -8.18 -8.94 10.68
C SER A 122 -9.24 -9.62 9.81
N GLN A 123 -9.93 -10.64 10.37
CA GLN A 123 -11.01 -11.31 9.65
C GLN A 123 -12.17 -10.37 9.33
N TYR A 124 -12.61 -9.53 10.30
CA TYR A 124 -13.67 -8.56 10.06
C TYR A 124 -13.28 -7.53 8.99
N ALA A 125 -12.04 -7.08 8.96
CA ALA A 125 -11.58 -6.15 7.95
C ALA A 125 -11.61 -6.78 6.54
N VAL A 126 -11.11 -8.01 6.40
CA VAL A 126 -11.13 -8.77 5.15
C VAL A 126 -12.56 -9.06 4.70
N ASP A 127 -13.43 -9.52 5.62
CA ASP A 127 -14.83 -9.82 5.31
C ASP A 127 -15.59 -8.57 4.87
N THR A 128 -15.38 -7.44 5.54
CA THR A 128 -16.01 -6.16 5.17
C THR A 128 -15.69 -5.79 3.72
N LEU A 129 -14.40 -5.84 3.32
CA LEU A 129 -14.02 -5.50 1.96
C LEU A 129 -14.54 -6.50 0.94
N THR A 130 -14.47 -7.79 1.24
CA THR A 130 -14.89 -8.84 0.31
C THR A 130 -16.41 -8.89 0.10
N GLN A 131 -17.21 -8.64 1.16
CA GLN A 131 -18.65 -8.52 1.06
C GLN A 131 -19.05 -7.29 0.24
N ARG A 132 -18.45 -6.13 0.55
CA ARG A 132 -18.66 -4.90 -0.22
C ARG A 132 -18.27 -5.05 -1.68
N PHE A 133 -17.23 -5.85 -1.98
CA PHE A 133 -16.81 -6.13 -3.35
C PHE A 133 -17.82 -6.99 -4.10
N ALA A 134 -18.44 -7.96 -3.44
CA ALA A 134 -19.46 -8.80 -4.06
C ALA A 134 -20.68 -7.98 -4.54
N ASP A 135 -21.02 -6.90 -3.82
CA ASP A 135 -22.15 -6.02 -4.12
C ASP A 135 -21.77 -4.79 -4.99
N TRP A 136 -20.46 -4.64 -5.33
CA TRP A 136 -19.99 -3.47 -6.05
C TRP A 136 -20.13 -3.63 -7.57
N GLU A 137 -20.89 -2.74 -8.19
CA GLU A 137 -21.16 -2.72 -9.64
C GLU A 137 -20.32 -1.69 -10.41
N GLY A 138 -19.23 -1.18 -9.80
CA GLY A 138 -18.34 -0.19 -10.42
C GLY A 138 -18.56 1.25 -9.97
N GLU A 139 -19.62 1.50 -9.22
CA GLU A 139 -19.88 2.81 -8.60
C GLU A 139 -19.99 2.69 -7.07
N PRO A 140 -19.38 3.61 -6.31
CA PRO A 140 -18.47 4.68 -6.76
C PRO A 140 -17.19 4.12 -7.40
N PRO A 141 -16.36 4.96 -8.09
CA PRO A 141 -15.08 4.54 -8.68
C PRO A 141 -14.16 3.85 -7.67
N ALA A 142 -13.31 2.92 -8.14
CA ALA A 142 -12.48 2.05 -7.30
C ALA A 142 -11.73 2.75 -6.15
N PRO A 143 -11.04 3.90 -6.32
CA PRO A 143 -10.36 4.54 -5.20
C PRO A 143 -11.32 5.02 -4.11
N ASN A 144 -12.49 5.55 -4.47
CA ASN A 144 -13.50 5.99 -3.53
C ASN A 144 -14.13 4.79 -2.80
N TRP A 145 -14.34 3.70 -3.53
CA TRP A 145 -14.87 2.47 -2.98
C TRP A 145 -13.88 1.84 -1.98
N LEU A 146 -12.61 1.74 -2.31
CA LEU A 146 -11.55 1.23 -1.42
C LEU A 146 -11.43 2.10 -0.15
N TYR A 147 -11.42 3.42 -0.32
CA TYR A 147 -11.38 4.36 0.81
C TYR A 147 -12.56 4.16 1.75
N ALA A 148 -13.79 4.16 1.21
CA ALA A 148 -14.98 3.92 2.00
C ALA A 148 -14.99 2.53 2.66
N GLY A 149 -14.40 1.52 2.00
CA GLY A 149 -14.22 0.18 2.54
C GLY A 149 -13.31 0.15 3.76
N ALA A 150 -12.17 0.85 3.72
CA ALA A 150 -11.24 0.94 4.85
C ALA A 150 -11.89 1.62 6.07
N PHE A 151 -12.66 2.68 5.85
CA PHE A 151 -13.41 3.34 6.94
C PHE A 151 -14.50 2.44 7.51
N ALA A 152 -15.28 1.77 6.67
CA ALA A 152 -16.32 0.83 7.12
C ALA A 152 -15.72 -0.32 7.93
N ALA A 153 -14.58 -0.87 7.49
CA ALA A 153 -13.86 -1.88 8.26
C ALA A 153 -13.40 -1.34 9.61
N SER A 154 -12.85 -0.12 9.65
CA SER A 154 -12.40 0.50 10.90
C SER A 154 -13.54 0.76 11.87
N GLU A 155 -14.67 1.25 11.40
CA GLU A 155 -15.86 1.47 12.24
C GLU A 155 -16.40 0.15 12.81
N GLN A 156 -16.42 -0.92 12.00
CA GLN A 156 -16.88 -2.24 12.44
C GLN A 156 -15.96 -2.84 13.51
N VAL A 157 -14.63 -2.82 13.27
CA VAL A 157 -13.64 -3.33 14.23
C VAL A 157 -13.65 -2.50 15.52
N PHE A 158 -13.69 -1.16 15.41
CA PHE A 158 -13.79 -0.29 16.58
C PHE A 158 -15.08 -0.54 17.37
N GLY A 159 -16.21 -0.69 16.70
CA GLY A 159 -17.50 -0.98 17.33
C GLY A 159 -17.48 -2.29 18.12
N GLN A 160 -16.72 -3.30 17.66
CA GLN A 160 -16.61 -4.60 18.29
C GLN A 160 -15.61 -4.61 19.45
N PHE A 161 -14.48 -3.92 19.33
CA PHE A 161 -13.36 -4.03 20.28
C PHE A 161 -13.06 -2.74 21.04
N GLY A 162 -13.70 -1.62 20.72
CA GLY A 162 -13.52 -0.33 21.42
C GLY A 162 -12.07 0.19 21.38
N GLY A 163 -11.30 -0.17 20.36
CA GLY A 163 -9.90 0.20 20.20
C GLY A 163 -8.90 -0.68 20.98
N MET A 164 -9.35 -1.77 21.64
CA MET A 164 -8.47 -2.71 22.34
C MET A 164 -7.78 -3.71 21.39
N SER A 165 -8.32 -3.89 20.20
CA SER A 165 -7.77 -4.70 19.12
C SER A 165 -7.96 -3.97 17.81
N GLY A 166 -7.11 -4.28 16.86
CA GLY A 166 -7.16 -3.68 15.53
C GLY A 166 -6.41 -4.54 14.53
N THR A 167 -6.26 -4.05 13.33
CA THR A 167 -5.53 -4.73 12.27
C THR A 167 -4.94 -3.72 11.30
N THR A 168 -3.88 -4.09 10.60
CA THR A 168 -3.50 -3.41 9.37
C THR A 168 -4.53 -3.71 8.28
N LEU A 169 -4.45 -3.03 7.18
CA LEU A 169 -5.22 -3.33 5.98
C LEU A 169 -4.46 -2.87 4.75
N ILE A 170 -4.18 -3.79 3.85
CA ILE A 170 -3.80 -3.45 2.49
C ILE A 170 -4.75 -4.15 1.53
N ALA A 171 -5.23 -3.40 0.54
CA ALA A 171 -6.07 -3.97 -0.51
C ALA A 171 -5.70 -3.38 -1.86
N VAL A 172 -5.67 -4.22 -2.89
CA VAL A 172 -5.51 -3.81 -4.28
C VAL A 172 -6.72 -4.23 -5.11
N HIS A 173 -7.12 -3.34 -6.00
CA HIS A 173 -8.10 -3.62 -7.04
C HIS A 173 -7.44 -3.47 -8.41
N ILE A 174 -7.54 -4.52 -9.23
CA ILE A 174 -6.98 -4.54 -10.58
C ILE A 174 -8.11 -4.83 -11.56
N ARG A 175 -8.38 -3.89 -12.47
CA ARG A 175 -9.30 -4.11 -13.59
C ARG A 175 -8.60 -3.71 -14.88
N GLU A 176 -8.56 -4.61 -15.86
CA GLU A 176 -7.74 -4.46 -17.06
C GLU A 176 -6.26 -4.27 -16.66
N ASN A 177 -5.67 -3.11 -16.95
CA ASN A 177 -4.31 -2.75 -16.52
C ASN A 177 -4.29 -1.63 -15.45
N LEU A 178 -5.43 -1.33 -14.87
CA LEU A 178 -5.57 -0.25 -13.88
C LEU A 178 -5.50 -0.82 -12.47
N LEU A 179 -4.48 -0.40 -11.72
CA LEU A 179 -4.27 -0.78 -10.33
C LEU A 179 -4.65 0.39 -9.42
N HIS A 180 -5.53 0.11 -8.47
CA HIS A 180 -5.79 0.96 -7.32
C HIS A 180 -5.44 0.22 -6.03
N TRP A 181 -5.03 0.95 -5.00
CA TRP A 181 -4.80 0.39 -3.67
C TRP A 181 -5.29 1.31 -2.56
N VAL A 182 -5.50 0.72 -1.40
CA VAL A 182 -5.66 1.39 -0.11
C VAL A 182 -4.77 0.67 0.90
N SER A 183 -4.18 1.44 1.82
CA SER A 183 -3.33 0.92 2.89
C SER A 183 -3.58 1.67 4.20
N VAL A 184 -3.61 0.91 5.30
CA VAL A 184 -3.65 1.38 6.69
C VAL A 184 -2.74 0.47 7.51
N GLY A 185 -1.79 1.03 8.24
CA GLY A 185 -0.80 0.28 8.99
C GLY A 185 0.54 0.16 8.27
N ASP A 186 1.28 -0.91 8.52
CA ASP A 186 2.65 -1.15 8.04
C ASP A 186 2.81 -2.40 7.16
N SER A 187 1.74 -3.11 6.86
CA SER A 187 1.75 -4.11 5.79
C SER A 187 2.12 -3.47 4.45
N ALA A 188 2.83 -4.19 3.60
CA ALA A 188 3.49 -3.64 2.43
C ALA A 188 2.89 -4.11 1.09
N ILE A 189 2.88 -3.21 0.11
CA ILE A 189 2.55 -3.50 -1.29
C ILE A 189 3.79 -3.21 -2.13
N PHE A 190 4.42 -4.25 -2.67
CA PHE A 190 5.56 -4.12 -3.57
C PHE A 190 5.16 -4.32 -5.02
N LEU A 191 5.82 -3.59 -5.91
CA LEU A 191 5.76 -3.78 -7.36
C LEU A 191 7.16 -4.11 -7.88
N MET A 192 7.30 -5.22 -8.57
CA MET A 192 8.49 -5.51 -9.37
C MET A 192 8.25 -5.14 -10.83
N ARG A 193 9.10 -4.28 -11.38
CA ARG A 193 9.13 -3.87 -12.79
C ARG A 193 10.56 -3.73 -13.27
N ASN A 194 10.89 -4.28 -14.43
CA ASN A 194 12.23 -4.21 -15.02
C ASN A 194 13.35 -4.64 -14.05
N GLY A 195 13.08 -5.64 -13.20
CA GLY A 195 14.02 -6.16 -12.22
C GLY A 195 14.27 -5.26 -10.99
N GLY A 196 13.57 -4.14 -10.86
CA GLY A 196 13.53 -3.32 -9.65
C GLY A 196 12.30 -3.63 -8.82
N VAL A 197 12.44 -3.70 -7.49
CA VAL A 197 11.36 -3.85 -6.52
C VAL A 197 11.14 -2.51 -5.83
N PHE A 198 9.90 -2.04 -5.82
CA PHE A 198 9.48 -0.76 -5.26
C PHE A 198 8.28 -0.95 -4.34
N GLN A 199 8.33 -0.39 -3.15
CA GLN A 199 7.16 -0.29 -2.29
C GLN A 199 6.24 0.82 -2.80
N LEU A 200 4.96 0.50 -2.99
CA LEU A 200 3.97 1.44 -3.53
C LEU A 200 3.28 2.26 -2.46
N ASN A 201 2.96 1.62 -1.33
CA ASN A 201 2.27 2.25 -0.22
C ASN A 201 3.24 2.85 0.80
N ARG A 202 2.76 3.82 1.55
CA ARG A 202 3.45 4.39 2.70
C ARG A 202 2.94 3.75 3.98
N GLU A 203 3.85 3.26 4.80
CA GLU A 203 3.53 2.71 6.12
C GLU A 203 3.13 3.81 7.11
N HIS A 204 2.18 3.50 7.99
CA HIS A 204 1.75 4.39 9.07
C HIS A 204 2.46 4.00 10.38
N THR A 205 3.78 4.26 10.43
CA THR A 205 4.63 3.99 11.58
C THR A 205 5.19 5.29 12.17
N TYR A 206 5.53 5.25 13.44
CA TYR A 206 6.18 6.39 14.11
C TYR A 206 7.56 6.68 13.49
N LEU A 207 8.23 5.67 12.94
CA LEU A 207 9.47 5.83 12.19
C LEU A 207 9.33 6.83 11.03
N ASN A 208 8.24 6.75 10.28
CA ASN A 208 7.97 7.69 9.19
C ASN A 208 7.76 9.13 9.69
N GLN A 209 7.18 9.29 10.89
CA GLN A 209 7.07 10.61 11.53
C GLN A 209 8.44 11.11 11.99
N LEU A 210 9.30 10.23 12.51
CA LEU A 210 10.69 10.57 12.87
C LEU A 210 11.49 10.99 11.64
N TYR A 211 11.40 10.26 10.53
CA TYR A 211 12.06 10.67 9.27
C TYR A 211 11.57 12.03 8.77
N ALA A 212 10.27 12.29 8.82
CA ALA A 212 9.73 13.59 8.45
C ALA A 212 10.28 14.71 9.34
N ARG A 213 10.47 14.44 10.65
CA ARG A 213 11.09 15.40 11.59
C ARG A 213 12.55 15.62 11.26
N GLU A 214 13.34 14.55 11.06
CA GLU A 214 14.76 14.65 10.68
C GLU A 214 14.95 15.47 9.40
N LEU A 215 14.07 15.30 8.41
CA LEU A 215 14.08 16.09 7.18
C LEU A 215 13.71 17.56 7.43
N ALA A 216 12.73 17.83 8.27
CA ALA A 216 12.32 19.20 8.61
C ALA A 216 13.36 19.96 9.42
N GLU A 217 14.13 19.26 10.26
CA GLU A 217 15.23 19.79 11.06
C GLU A 217 16.58 19.79 10.29
N GLU A 218 16.61 19.31 9.03
CA GLU A 218 17.79 19.18 8.19
C GLU A 218 18.94 18.36 8.84
N THR A 219 18.60 17.51 9.82
CA THR A 219 19.58 16.68 10.54
C THR A 219 19.90 15.39 9.79
N ILE A 220 18.92 14.80 9.10
CA ILE A 220 19.03 13.61 8.23
C ILE A 220 19.81 12.47 8.89
N ASP A 221 19.54 12.21 10.17
CA ASP A 221 20.13 11.09 10.91
C ASP A 221 19.16 9.90 10.92
N ARG A 222 19.30 9.05 9.90
CA ARG A 222 18.48 7.84 9.76
C ARG A 222 18.66 6.89 10.94
N SER A 223 19.89 6.72 11.41
CA SER A 223 20.22 5.79 12.49
C SER A 223 19.53 6.20 13.79
N ARG A 224 19.48 7.50 14.08
CA ARG A 224 18.79 8.04 15.25
C ARG A 224 17.31 7.72 15.25
N ALA A 225 16.65 7.85 14.09
CA ALA A 225 15.23 7.53 13.95
C ALA A 225 14.97 6.02 14.09
N GLU A 226 15.80 5.17 13.49
CA GLU A 226 15.67 3.71 13.53
C GLU A 226 15.95 3.09 14.92
N LEU A 227 16.76 3.75 15.74
CA LEU A 227 17.07 3.31 17.11
C LEU A 227 16.02 3.75 18.14
N ASP A 228 15.03 4.56 17.77
CA ASP A 228 13.94 4.93 18.66
C ASP A 228 13.12 3.70 19.06
N ILE A 229 12.86 3.54 20.36
CA ILE A 229 12.16 2.37 20.90
C ILE A 229 10.73 2.23 20.35
N ASP A 230 10.11 3.34 20.01
CA ASP A 230 8.76 3.41 19.48
C ASP A 230 8.70 3.43 17.93
N ALA A 231 9.86 3.32 17.25
CA ALA A 231 9.95 3.48 15.79
C ALA A 231 8.94 2.62 15.02
N ARG A 232 8.72 1.38 15.46
CA ARG A 232 7.79 0.43 14.83
C ARG A 232 6.34 0.58 15.28
N ARG A 233 6.03 1.48 16.22
CA ARG A 233 4.67 1.69 16.68
C ARG A 233 3.80 2.25 15.57
N LEU A 234 2.64 1.62 15.35
CA LEU A 234 1.65 2.08 14.39
C LEU A 234 1.06 3.43 14.81
N THR A 235 0.92 4.32 13.85
CA THR A 235 0.26 5.63 14.01
C THR A 235 -1.17 5.63 13.46
N SER A 236 -1.50 4.63 12.63
CA SER A 236 -2.84 4.39 12.11
C SER A 236 -3.05 2.90 11.90
N PHE A 237 -4.23 2.40 12.24
CA PHE A 237 -4.67 1.02 12.06
C PHE A 237 -6.21 0.96 11.98
N VAL A 238 -6.74 -0.09 11.38
CA VAL A 238 -8.17 -0.38 11.31
C VAL A 238 -8.66 -0.79 12.71
N GLY A 239 -9.69 -0.12 13.22
CA GLY A 239 -10.18 -0.29 14.58
C GLY A 239 -9.72 0.78 15.57
N ILE A 240 -8.97 1.79 15.10
CA ILE A 240 -8.65 2.99 15.89
C ILE A 240 -9.87 3.91 15.97
N ASP A 241 -10.02 4.60 17.12
CA ASP A 241 -11.01 5.67 17.23
C ASP A 241 -10.68 6.80 16.26
N HIS A 242 -11.55 7.03 15.29
CA HIS A 242 -11.38 8.01 14.22
C HIS A 242 -10.14 7.76 13.33
N LEU A 243 -10.24 6.81 12.41
CA LEU A 243 -9.23 6.58 11.38
C LEU A 243 -8.89 7.87 10.61
N LYS A 244 -7.63 8.31 10.65
CA LYS A 244 -7.18 9.59 10.07
C LYS A 244 -6.18 9.42 8.93
N GLU A 245 -5.29 8.47 9.05
CA GLU A 245 -4.23 8.23 8.08
C GLU A 245 -4.58 7.00 7.24
N VAL A 246 -4.78 7.21 5.96
CA VAL A 246 -5.04 6.19 4.95
C VAL A 246 -4.21 6.55 3.73
N ASP A 247 -3.40 5.63 3.25
CA ASP A 247 -2.68 5.79 1.99
C ASP A 247 -3.46 5.16 0.85
N LEU A 248 -3.63 5.89 -0.25
CA LEU A 248 -4.32 5.41 -1.45
C LEU A 248 -3.86 6.15 -2.69
N ASN A 249 -4.00 5.53 -3.85
CA ASN A 249 -3.79 6.20 -5.12
C ASN A 249 -5.12 6.63 -5.76
N LEU A 250 -5.33 7.94 -5.89
CA LEU A 250 -6.51 8.48 -6.59
C LEU A 250 -6.44 8.28 -8.10
N ARG A 251 -5.23 8.30 -8.67
CA ARG A 251 -4.98 8.01 -10.08
C ARG A 251 -4.52 6.57 -10.22
N PRO A 252 -5.08 5.79 -11.17
CA PRO A 252 -4.67 4.41 -11.34
C PRO A 252 -3.19 4.32 -11.74
N TRP A 253 -2.52 3.32 -11.18
CA TRP A 253 -1.22 2.90 -11.68
C TRP A 253 -1.45 1.94 -12.87
N HIS A 254 -0.76 2.21 -14.00
CA HIS A 254 -0.89 1.37 -15.18
C HIS A 254 0.08 0.21 -15.11
N LEU A 255 -0.46 -1.00 -14.94
CA LEU A 255 0.31 -2.23 -15.02
C LEU A 255 0.80 -2.47 -16.45
N ARG A 256 1.96 -3.09 -16.55
CA ARG A 256 2.59 -3.53 -17.80
C ARG A 256 2.83 -5.03 -17.75
N ARG A 257 2.80 -5.70 -18.89
CA ARG A 257 3.14 -7.11 -18.93
C ARG A 257 4.51 -7.36 -18.33
N GLY A 258 4.60 -8.37 -17.47
CA GLY A 258 5.79 -8.68 -16.69
C GLY A 258 5.86 -8.01 -15.33
N ASP A 259 4.92 -7.12 -14.97
CA ASP A 259 4.81 -6.62 -13.61
C ASP A 259 4.39 -7.74 -12.66
N VAL A 260 4.94 -7.70 -11.46
CA VAL A 260 4.54 -8.58 -10.36
C VAL A 260 4.29 -7.74 -9.11
N LEU A 261 3.16 -7.95 -8.47
CA LEU A 261 2.82 -7.37 -7.18
C LEU A 261 3.02 -8.39 -6.07
N LEU A 262 3.47 -7.92 -4.91
CA LEU A 262 3.46 -8.67 -3.66
C LEU A 262 2.74 -7.81 -2.60
N LEU A 263 1.66 -8.34 -2.05
CA LEU A 263 1.02 -7.84 -0.85
C LEU A 263 1.47 -8.71 0.30
N CYS A 264 1.96 -8.14 1.39
CA CYS A 264 2.38 -8.96 2.52
C CYS A 264 2.27 -8.24 3.86
N SER A 265 2.09 -9.03 4.94
CA SER A 265 2.27 -8.58 6.32
C SER A 265 3.75 -8.36 6.66
N ASP A 266 4.02 -7.75 7.80
CA ASP A 266 5.37 -7.44 8.26
C ASP A 266 6.19 -8.68 8.59
N GLY A 267 5.56 -9.83 8.86
CA GLY A 267 6.22 -11.14 8.99
C GLY A 267 6.99 -11.56 7.74
N ILE A 268 6.71 -10.95 6.57
CA ILE A 268 7.51 -11.09 5.35
C ILE A 268 8.37 -9.84 5.12
N SER A 269 7.78 -8.66 5.04
CA SER A 269 8.48 -7.42 4.67
C SER A 269 9.49 -6.96 5.72
N GLY A 270 9.27 -7.27 6.99
CA GLY A 270 10.19 -7.00 8.09
C GLY A 270 11.37 -7.98 8.21
N VAL A 271 11.29 -9.11 7.49
CA VAL A 271 12.25 -10.22 7.59
C VAL A 271 13.10 -10.39 6.35
N LEU A 272 12.50 -10.23 5.16
CA LEU A 272 13.18 -10.43 3.89
C LEU A 272 13.73 -9.13 3.32
N SER A 273 14.94 -9.19 2.83
CA SER A 273 15.61 -8.07 2.14
C SER A 273 15.06 -7.85 0.73
N PRO A 274 15.21 -6.65 0.14
CA PRO A 274 14.78 -6.39 -1.23
C PRO A 274 15.34 -7.36 -2.30
N PRO A 275 16.60 -7.85 -2.23
CA PRO A 275 17.08 -8.89 -3.12
C PRO A 275 16.33 -10.22 -3.00
N GLU A 276 15.99 -10.66 -1.79
CA GLU A 276 15.23 -11.90 -1.53
C GLU A 276 13.78 -11.76 -2.06
N LEU A 277 13.13 -10.62 -1.79
CA LEU A 277 11.82 -10.34 -2.36
C LEU A 277 11.86 -10.38 -3.91
N LYS A 278 12.87 -9.77 -4.52
CA LYS A 278 13.06 -9.80 -5.97
C LYS A 278 13.20 -11.22 -6.52
N GLU A 279 13.97 -12.07 -5.85
CA GLU A 279 14.16 -13.45 -6.25
C GLU A 279 12.82 -14.19 -6.31
N ALA A 280 12.02 -14.12 -5.25
CA ALA A 280 10.72 -14.75 -5.19
C ALA A 280 9.73 -14.17 -6.22
N MET A 281 9.68 -12.84 -6.36
CA MET A 281 8.82 -12.16 -7.33
C MET A 281 9.20 -12.41 -8.79
N SER A 282 10.40 -12.95 -9.04
CA SER A 282 10.84 -13.31 -10.41
C SER A 282 10.31 -14.67 -10.88
N LEU A 283 9.72 -15.44 -9.99
CA LEU A 283 9.12 -16.75 -10.29
C LEU A 283 7.64 -16.63 -10.66
N GLU A 284 7.04 -17.76 -11.08
CA GLU A 284 5.57 -17.83 -11.15
C GLU A 284 4.99 -17.75 -9.72
N PRO A 285 3.79 -17.17 -9.54
CA PRO A 285 3.29 -16.81 -8.22
C PRO A 285 3.31 -17.92 -7.17
N ASP A 286 2.89 -19.14 -7.52
CA ASP A 286 2.90 -20.28 -6.58
C ASP A 286 4.33 -20.66 -6.16
N ALA A 287 5.26 -20.71 -7.11
CA ALA A 287 6.66 -21.00 -6.82
C ALA A 287 7.33 -19.86 -6.04
N GLY A 288 6.98 -18.61 -6.35
CA GLY A 288 7.43 -17.43 -5.62
C GLY A 288 6.96 -17.44 -4.17
N CYS A 289 5.70 -17.78 -3.94
CA CYS A 289 5.14 -17.93 -2.60
C CYS A 289 5.85 -19.03 -1.81
N ALA A 290 6.08 -20.20 -2.41
CA ALA A 290 6.83 -21.28 -1.75
C ALA A 290 8.28 -20.87 -1.42
N LEU A 291 8.92 -20.07 -2.27
CA LEU A 291 10.25 -19.54 -1.99
C LEU A 291 10.23 -18.50 -0.87
N LEU A 292 9.25 -17.58 -0.83
CA LEU A 292 9.09 -16.63 0.28
C LEU A 292 8.97 -17.37 1.61
N GLU A 293 8.12 -18.40 1.68
CA GLU A 293 7.97 -19.23 2.89
C GLU A 293 9.30 -19.86 3.30
N THR A 294 9.99 -20.49 2.35
CA THR A 294 11.30 -21.11 2.61
C THR A 294 12.28 -20.08 3.17
N MET A 295 12.40 -18.92 2.55
CA MET A 295 13.30 -17.84 3.00
C MET A 295 12.96 -17.32 4.39
N VAL A 296 11.67 -17.12 4.70
CA VAL A 296 11.21 -16.69 6.04
C VAL A 296 11.61 -17.73 7.09
N LEU A 297 11.33 -19.01 6.85
CA LEU A 297 11.65 -20.09 7.78
C LEU A 297 13.16 -20.30 7.94
N GLU A 298 13.96 -20.11 6.91
CA GLU A 298 15.43 -20.19 6.97
C GLU A 298 16.09 -19.11 7.84
N LYS A 299 15.39 -17.97 8.10
CA LYS A 299 15.88 -16.95 9.04
C LYS A 299 15.95 -17.48 10.48
N GLN A 300 15.21 -18.52 10.82
CA GLN A 300 15.19 -19.15 12.15
C GLN A 300 14.94 -18.14 13.29
N ILE A 301 14.06 -17.16 13.05
CA ILE A 301 13.69 -16.18 14.07
C ILE A 301 12.85 -16.87 15.13
N LEU A 302 13.29 -16.81 16.39
CA LEU A 302 12.69 -17.56 17.49
C LEU A 302 11.21 -17.19 17.72
N GLU A 303 10.89 -15.91 17.58
CA GLU A 303 9.55 -15.35 17.74
C GLU A 303 9.07 -14.79 16.38
N GLN A 304 9.24 -15.61 15.30
CA GLN A 304 8.75 -15.23 13.98
C GLN A 304 7.27 -14.92 14.03
N ASP A 305 6.89 -13.75 13.53
CA ASP A 305 5.48 -13.36 13.45
C ASP A 305 4.69 -14.21 12.46
N ASN A 306 3.38 -14.11 12.51
CA ASN A 306 2.53 -14.58 11.43
C ASN A 306 3.02 -13.96 10.12
N TYR A 307 2.98 -14.71 9.04
CA TYR A 307 3.38 -14.22 7.74
C TYR A 307 2.35 -14.57 6.68
N THR A 308 1.93 -13.57 5.95
CA THR A 308 0.94 -13.71 4.88
C THR A 308 1.43 -12.95 3.64
N GLY A 309 1.34 -13.60 2.48
CA GLY A 309 1.74 -13.00 1.22
C GLY A 309 0.83 -13.40 0.06
N ILE A 310 0.56 -12.45 -0.84
CA ILE A 310 -0.16 -12.67 -2.11
C ILE A 310 0.72 -12.14 -3.24
N LEU A 311 1.13 -13.02 -4.15
CA LEU A 311 1.82 -12.67 -5.39
C LEU A 311 0.81 -12.59 -6.54
N ILE A 312 0.86 -11.50 -7.30
CA ILE A 312 0.00 -11.29 -8.48
C ILE A 312 0.88 -10.94 -9.67
N ALA A 313 0.94 -11.81 -10.66
CA ALA A 313 1.68 -11.57 -11.90
C ALA A 313 0.75 -11.12 -13.02
N TYR A 314 1.09 -10.01 -13.68
CA TYR A 314 0.39 -9.45 -14.84
C TYR A 314 1.11 -9.89 -16.11
N ARG A 315 0.57 -10.93 -16.79
CA ARG A 315 1.20 -11.62 -17.93
C ARG A 315 0.55 -11.28 -19.27
#